data_b43bb73f4fbc290d061726e79c5893af
#
_entry.id   b43bb73f4fbc290d061726e79c5893af
#
_cell.length_a   1.000
_cell.length_b   1.000
_cell.length_c   1.000
_cell.angle_alpha   90.00
_cell.angle_beta   90.00
_cell.angle_gamma   90.00
#
_symmetry.space_group_name_H-M   'P 1'
#
loop_
_entity.id
_entity.type
_entity.pdbx_description
1 polymer ?
#
loop_
_entity_poly.entity_id
_entity_poly.type
_entity_poly.pdbx_seq_one_letter_code
_entity_poly.pdbx_strand_id
1 'polypeptide(L)'
;MTLVLEILLLEEPEEVAFCTETLKEVCKRVEECQHLSMNILIISTFSCTFETFEKDVSGFITDIGKEVVSEYEFVKVNDHKSHLLMNVLDMDALCTEMTSDKAKEWDKANNCKDTVYGIELVD
;
A
#
# COMPACT_ATOMS: atom_id res chain seq x y z
N MET A 1 6.26 -4.69 9.22
CA MET A 1 5.34 -3.73 8.57
C MET A 1 5.68 -2.29 8.92
N THR A 2 5.85 -1.98 10.19
CA THR A 2 6.26 -0.63 10.62
C THR A 2 7.54 -0.15 9.93
N LEU A 3 8.51 -1.04 9.77
CA LEU A 3 9.79 -0.71 9.14
C LEU A 3 9.61 -0.32 7.66
N VAL A 4 8.67 -0.95 6.97
CA VAL A 4 8.37 -0.62 5.58
C VAL A 4 7.77 0.79 5.50
N LEU A 5 6.95 1.18 6.48
CA LEU A 5 6.38 2.53 6.54
C LEU A 5 7.47 3.59 6.73
N GLU A 6 8.51 3.29 7.50
CA GLU A 6 9.63 4.20 7.66
C GLU A 6 10.38 4.39 6.35
N ILE A 7 10.51 3.36 5.52
CA ILE A 7 11.10 3.48 4.19
C ILE A 7 10.32 4.49 3.35
N LEU A 8 9.01 4.53 3.50
CA LEU A 8 8.16 5.45 2.73
C LEU A 8 8.34 6.89 3.13
N LEU A 9 8.78 7.13 4.35
CA LEU A 9 9.07 8.47 4.83
C LEU A 9 10.42 8.97 4.32
N LEU A 10 11.15 8.15 3.57
CA LEU A 10 12.46 8.48 3.04
C LEU A 10 12.44 9.54 1.95
N GLU A 11 11.29 10.09 1.63
CA GLU A 11 11.22 11.28 0.79
C GLU A 11 11.89 12.47 1.47
N GLU A 12 12.00 12.44 2.80
CA GLU A 12 12.66 13.48 3.57
C GLU A 12 14.09 13.05 3.94
N PRO A 13 15.12 13.83 3.58
CA PRO A 13 16.52 13.44 3.84
C PRO A 13 16.84 13.12 5.29
N GLU A 14 16.23 13.81 6.23
CA GLU A 14 16.44 13.56 7.65
C GLU A 14 15.97 12.18 8.07
N GLU A 15 14.88 11.73 7.48
CA GLU A 15 14.32 10.41 7.76
C GLU A 15 15.24 9.31 7.24
N VAL A 16 15.88 9.54 6.10
CA VAL A 16 16.84 8.59 5.53
C VAL A 16 17.97 8.32 6.52
N ALA A 17 18.55 9.37 7.10
CA ALA A 17 19.64 9.23 8.05
C ALA A 17 19.19 8.50 9.32
N PHE A 18 18.00 8.79 9.80
CA PHE A 18 17.43 8.19 10.99
C PHE A 18 17.18 6.70 10.80
N CYS A 19 16.69 6.31 9.63
CA CYS A 19 16.23 4.95 9.36
C CYS A 19 17.32 3.99 8.87
N THR A 20 18.59 4.37 8.88
CA THR A 20 19.66 3.55 8.32
C THR A 20 19.70 2.11 8.86
N GLU A 21 19.67 1.95 10.19
CA GLU A 21 19.70 0.63 10.80
C GLU A 21 18.39 -0.13 10.58
N THR A 22 17.28 0.58 10.64
CA THR A 22 15.95 0.04 10.38
C THR A 22 15.87 -0.50 8.95
N LEU A 23 16.43 0.23 7.98
CA LEU A 23 16.48 -0.22 6.60
C LEU A 23 17.24 -1.53 6.44
N LYS A 24 18.34 -1.71 7.17
CA LYS A 24 19.10 -2.97 7.13
C LYS A 24 18.26 -4.15 7.60
N GLU A 25 17.48 -3.95 8.65
CA GLU A 25 16.58 -4.98 9.15
C GLU A 25 15.46 -5.30 8.15
N VAL A 26 14.90 -4.27 7.53
CA VAL A 26 13.87 -4.44 6.51
C VAL A 26 14.42 -5.22 5.31
N CYS A 27 15.59 -4.85 4.82
CA CYS A 27 16.23 -5.55 3.71
C CYS A 27 16.47 -7.01 4.03
N LYS A 28 16.95 -7.31 5.24
CA LYS A 28 17.16 -8.68 5.68
C LYS A 28 15.87 -9.48 5.70
N ARG A 29 14.78 -8.91 6.21
CA ARG A 29 13.48 -9.57 6.24
C ARG A 29 12.95 -9.84 4.84
N VAL A 30 13.13 -8.88 3.94
CA VAL A 30 12.69 -9.05 2.55
C VAL A 30 13.47 -10.16 1.87
N GLU A 31 14.77 -10.26 2.12
CA GLU A 31 15.57 -11.36 1.60
C GLU A 31 15.10 -12.72 2.12
N GLU A 32 14.70 -12.80 3.39
CA GLU A 32 14.15 -14.00 3.98
C GLU A 32 12.78 -14.34 3.42
N CYS A 33 12.02 -13.34 2.99
CA CYS A 33 10.69 -13.48 2.43
C CYS A 33 10.69 -13.11 0.95
N GLN A 34 11.47 -13.81 0.15
CA GLN A 34 11.73 -13.49 -1.27
C GLN A 34 10.49 -13.36 -2.15
N HIS A 35 9.37 -13.97 -1.75
CA HIS A 35 8.11 -13.87 -2.49
C HIS A 35 7.39 -12.54 -2.28
N LEU A 36 7.81 -11.75 -1.28
CA LEU A 36 7.20 -10.45 -0.98
C LEU A 36 8.00 -9.33 -1.65
N SER A 37 7.55 -8.94 -2.81
CA SER A 37 8.19 -7.88 -3.59
C SER A 37 7.23 -6.70 -3.73
N MET A 38 6.91 -6.05 -2.60
CA MET A 38 5.99 -4.92 -2.58
C MET A 38 6.63 -3.69 -3.21
N ASN A 39 5.93 -3.04 -4.11
CA ASN A 39 6.42 -1.85 -4.81
C ASN A 39 5.53 -0.62 -4.66
N ILE A 40 4.34 -0.79 -4.10
CA ILE A 40 3.38 0.30 -3.90
C ILE A 40 2.86 0.28 -2.46
N LEU A 41 2.77 1.47 -1.86
CA LEU A 41 2.03 1.69 -0.62
C LEU A 41 0.94 2.71 -0.88
N ILE A 42 -0.26 2.41 -0.42
CA ILE A 42 -1.36 3.37 -0.42
C ILE A 42 -1.75 3.64 1.02
N ILE A 43 -1.65 4.90 1.43
CA ILE A 43 -2.15 5.36 2.71
C ILE A 43 -3.54 5.92 2.47
N SER A 44 -4.54 5.32 3.10
CA SER A 44 -5.94 5.68 2.91
C SER A 44 -6.57 6.13 4.21
N THR A 45 -7.38 7.18 4.14
CA THR A 45 -8.27 7.60 5.23
C THR A 45 -9.71 7.53 4.72
N PHE A 46 -10.64 7.15 5.58
CA PHE A 46 -12.03 6.89 5.18
C PHE A 46 -12.97 7.06 6.36
N SER A 47 -14.26 7.22 6.07
CA SER A 47 -15.29 7.38 7.11
C SER A 47 -15.91 6.06 7.55
N CYS A 48 -15.84 5.01 6.71
CA CYS A 48 -16.28 3.67 7.10
C CYS A 48 -15.28 3.02 8.08
N THR A 49 -15.61 1.85 8.60
CA THR A 49 -14.69 1.11 9.47
C THR A 49 -13.56 0.47 8.65
N PHE A 50 -12.45 0.18 9.31
CA PHE A 50 -11.35 -0.53 8.67
C PHE A 50 -11.82 -1.86 8.08
N GLU A 51 -12.64 -2.61 8.81
CA GLU A 51 -13.14 -3.91 8.36
C GLU A 51 -13.96 -3.81 7.08
N THR A 52 -14.79 -2.79 6.95
CA THR A 52 -15.53 -2.51 5.72
C THR A 52 -14.57 -2.12 4.59
N PHE A 53 -13.63 -1.23 4.88
CA PHE A 53 -12.62 -0.81 3.91
C PHE A 53 -11.82 -2.01 3.39
N GLU A 54 -11.31 -2.84 4.29
CA GLU A 54 -10.53 -4.03 3.92
C GLU A 54 -11.33 -4.97 3.04
N LYS A 55 -12.56 -5.25 3.43
CA LYS A 55 -13.44 -6.15 2.67
C LYS A 55 -13.70 -5.64 1.26
N ASP A 56 -14.09 -4.38 1.14
CA ASP A 56 -14.45 -3.79 -0.14
C ASP A 56 -13.23 -3.66 -1.06
N VAL A 57 -12.12 -3.19 -0.53
CA VAL A 57 -10.90 -2.99 -1.31
C VAL A 57 -10.28 -4.33 -1.70
N SER A 58 -10.32 -5.33 -0.82
CA SER A 58 -9.90 -6.70 -1.18
C SER A 58 -10.71 -7.23 -2.34
N GLY A 59 -12.01 -6.96 -2.36
CA GLY A 59 -12.87 -7.34 -3.48
C GLY A 59 -12.44 -6.67 -4.78
N PHE A 60 -12.14 -5.38 -4.75
CA PHE A 60 -11.64 -4.66 -5.94
C PHE A 60 -10.32 -5.24 -6.43
N ILE A 61 -9.39 -5.53 -5.53
CA ILE A 61 -8.08 -6.10 -5.90
C ILE A 61 -8.26 -7.48 -6.51
N THR A 62 -9.13 -8.29 -5.95
CA THR A 62 -9.42 -9.62 -6.47
C THR A 62 -10.03 -9.54 -7.89
N ASP A 63 -10.91 -8.59 -8.11
CA ASP A 63 -11.55 -8.38 -9.41
C ASP A 63 -10.55 -7.90 -10.48
N ILE A 64 -9.59 -7.09 -10.09
CA ILE A 64 -8.52 -6.64 -10.99
C ILE A 64 -7.67 -7.82 -11.46
N GLY A 65 -7.40 -8.77 -10.56
CA GLY A 65 -6.68 -10.00 -10.86
C GLY A 65 -5.20 -9.98 -10.50
N LYS A 66 -4.65 -11.16 -10.38
CA LYS A 66 -3.25 -11.37 -9.98
C LYS A 66 -2.24 -10.92 -11.02
N GLU A 67 -2.67 -10.73 -12.25
CA GLU A 67 -1.82 -10.22 -13.33
C GLU A 67 -1.49 -8.75 -13.12
N VAL A 68 -2.32 -8.05 -12.39
CA VAL A 68 -2.11 -6.63 -12.06
C VAL A 68 -1.53 -6.47 -10.66
N VAL A 69 -2.14 -7.12 -9.66
CA VAL A 69 -1.66 -7.11 -8.28
C VAL A 69 -1.45 -8.56 -7.84
N SER A 70 -0.19 -8.97 -7.78
CA SER A 70 0.15 -10.37 -7.43
C SER A 70 0.01 -10.65 -5.95
N GLU A 71 0.30 -9.67 -5.10
CA GLU A 71 0.23 -9.80 -3.65
C GLU A 71 -0.16 -8.46 -3.03
N TYR A 72 -0.85 -8.54 -1.91
CA TYR A 72 -1.20 -7.34 -1.15
C TYR A 72 -1.33 -7.66 0.33
N GLU A 73 -1.18 -6.63 1.14
CA GLU A 73 -1.28 -6.75 2.60
C GLU A 73 -1.83 -5.45 3.18
N PHE A 74 -2.84 -5.58 4.04
CA PHE A 74 -3.41 -4.44 4.75
C PHE A 74 -2.80 -4.30 6.14
N VAL A 75 -2.53 -3.06 6.54
CA VAL A 75 -2.13 -2.73 7.90
C VAL A 75 -3.16 -1.76 8.47
N LYS A 76 -3.82 -2.16 9.53
CA LYS A 76 -4.77 -1.29 10.23
C LYS A 76 -4.00 -0.31 11.10
N VAL A 77 -4.16 0.99 10.79
CA VAL A 77 -3.60 2.05 11.63
C VAL A 77 -4.61 2.40 12.74
N ASN A 78 -5.85 2.62 12.34
CA ASN A 78 -6.99 2.78 13.24
C ASN A 78 -8.26 2.46 12.45
N ASP A 79 -9.43 2.70 13.04
CA ASP A 79 -10.71 2.36 12.39
C ASP A 79 -10.96 3.12 11.09
N HIS A 80 -10.25 4.22 10.87
CA HIS A 80 -10.47 5.11 9.72
C HIS A 80 -9.21 5.38 8.92
N LYS A 81 -8.18 4.57 9.11
CA LYS A 81 -6.91 4.72 8.38
C LYS A 81 -6.25 3.37 8.15
N SER A 82 -5.78 3.15 6.93
CA SER A 82 -5.13 1.92 6.52
C SER A 82 -3.87 2.22 5.71
N HIS A 83 -2.90 1.31 5.82
CA HIS A 83 -1.78 1.24 4.90
C HIS A 83 -1.93 -0.05 4.09
N LEU A 84 -1.95 0.07 2.78
CA LEU A 84 -2.08 -1.07 1.88
C LEU A 84 -0.78 -1.21 1.09
N LEU A 85 -0.11 -2.33 1.29
CA LEU A 85 1.10 -2.69 0.54
C LEU A 85 0.72 -3.64 -0.58
N MET A 86 1.24 -3.38 -1.77
CA MET A 86 0.93 -4.20 -2.94
C MET A 86 2.17 -4.45 -3.79
N ASN A 87 2.22 -5.62 -4.41
CA ASN A 87 3.11 -5.87 -5.53
C ASN A 87 2.32 -5.68 -6.82
N VAL A 88 2.51 -4.54 -7.47
CA VAL A 88 1.79 -4.18 -8.68
C VAL A 88 2.65 -4.51 -9.89
N LEU A 89 2.11 -5.35 -10.78
CA LEU A 89 2.78 -5.78 -12.00
C LEU A 89 2.42 -4.91 -13.20
N ASP A 90 1.24 -4.29 -13.18
CA ASP A 90 0.75 -3.42 -14.24
C ASP A 90 0.17 -2.13 -13.63
N MET A 91 1.01 -1.12 -13.54
CA MET A 91 0.61 0.16 -12.95
C MET A 91 -0.48 0.88 -13.75
N ASP A 92 -0.43 0.78 -15.07
CA ASP A 92 -1.43 1.43 -15.92
C ASP A 92 -2.81 0.85 -15.69
N ALA A 93 -2.90 -0.47 -15.56
CA ALA A 93 -4.16 -1.15 -15.26
C ALA A 93 -4.67 -0.76 -13.87
N LEU A 94 -3.79 -0.69 -12.88
CA LEU A 94 -4.17 -0.27 -11.54
C LEU A 94 -4.69 1.17 -11.53
N CYS A 95 -3.98 2.08 -12.20
CA CYS A 95 -4.41 3.48 -12.27
C CYS A 95 -5.78 3.61 -12.97
N THR A 96 -6.02 2.83 -14.01
CA THR A 96 -7.30 2.82 -14.71
C THR A 96 -8.42 2.40 -13.76
N GLU A 97 -8.20 1.36 -12.96
CA GLU A 97 -9.21 0.89 -12.00
C GLU A 97 -9.43 1.89 -10.86
N MET A 98 -8.37 2.49 -10.34
CA MET A 98 -8.47 3.46 -9.26
C MET A 98 -9.16 4.75 -9.68
N THR A 99 -9.14 5.06 -10.97
CA THR A 99 -9.79 6.25 -11.52
C THR A 99 -11.12 5.93 -12.21
N SER A 100 -11.58 4.68 -12.11
CA SER A 100 -12.87 4.28 -12.68
C SER A 100 -14.02 4.96 -11.96
N ASP A 101 -15.18 5.03 -12.62
CA ASP A 101 -16.37 5.63 -12.02
C ASP A 101 -16.78 4.87 -10.76
N LYS A 102 -16.68 3.54 -10.78
CA LYS A 102 -16.99 2.70 -9.63
C LYS A 102 -16.09 3.05 -8.42
N ALA A 103 -14.79 3.20 -8.65
CA ALA A 103 -13.85 3.55 -7.60
C ALA A 103 -14.12 4.95 -7.05
N LYS A 104 -14.39 5.92 -7.94
CA LYS A 104 -14.71 7.29 -7.55
C LYS A 104 -15.99 7.37 -6.74
N GLU A 105 -17.02 6.61 -7.12
CA GLU A 105 -18.28 6.55 -6.37
C GLU A 105 -18.07 5.98 -4.98
N TRP A 106 -17.28 4.92 -4.88
CA TRP A 106 -16.95 4.31 -3.60
C TRP A 106 -16.17 5.28 -2.71
N ASP A 107 -15.18 5.97 -3.25
CA ASP A 107 -14.38 6.96 -2.53
C ASP A 107 -15.28 8.08 -2.00
N LYS A 108 -16.18 8.55 -2.83
CA LYS A 108 -17.12 9.61 -2.44
C LYS A 108 -18.07 9.15 -1.34
N ALA A 109 -18.61 7.95 -1.47
CA ALA A 109 -19.55 7.40 -0.49
C ALA A 109 -18.89 7.17 0.87
N ASN A 110 -17.61 6.85 0.90
CA ASN A 110 -16.87 6.54 2.13
C ASN A 110 -15.88 7.63 2.52
N ASN A 111 -15.93 8.78 1.86
CA ASN A 111 -15.02 9.89 2.13
C ASN A 111 -13.56 9.46 2.07
N CYS A 112 -13.24 8.58 1.15
CA CYS A 112 -11.92 7.97 1.05
C CYS A 112 -10.94 8.89 0.34
N LYS A 113 -9.76 9.04 0.95
CA LYS A 113 -8.65 9.79 0.37
C LYS A 113 -7.42 8.90 0.39
N ASP A 114 -6.81 8.73 -0.76
CA ASP A 114 -5.65 7.89 -0.94
C ASP A 114 -4.41 8.72 -1.27
N THR A 115 -3.28 8.33 -0.68
CA THR A 115 -1.96 8.83 -1.09
C THR A 115 -1.15 7.63 -1.51
N VAL A 116 -0.64 7.65 -2.74
CA VAL A 116 0.08 6.53 -3.33
C VAL A 116 1.57 6.81 -3.35
N TYR A 117 2.35 5.87 -2.82
CA TYR A 117 3.81 5.94 -2.80
C TYR A 117 4.40 4.76 -3.56
N GLY A 118 5.44 5.02 -4.33
CA GLY A 118 6.28 3.96 -4.85
C GLY A 118 7.31 3.57 -3.79
N ILE A 119 7.58 2.28 -3.63
CA ILE A 119 8.61 1.79 -2.73
C ILE A 119 9.58 0.92 -3.48
N GLU A 120 10.85 1.01 -3.10
CA GLU A 120 11.91 0.23 -3.71
C GLU A 120 12.68 -0.49 -2.62
N LEU A 121 13.16 -1.69 -2.96
CA LEU A 121 14.05 -2.43 -2.07
C LEU A 121 15.39 -1.71 -2.05
N VAL A 122 15.89 -1.42 -0.86
CA VAL A 122 17.18 -0.78 -0.66
C VAL A 122 18.21 -1.83 -0.23
N ASP A 123 19.28 -1.94 -0.99
CA ASP A 123 20.38 -2.86 -0.70
C ASP A 123 21.45 -2.20 0.17
#